data_3a5495de76126989585da7f28ea57218
#
_entry.id   3a5495de76126989585da7f28ea57218
#
_cell.length_a   1.000
_cell.length_b   1.000
_cell.length_c   1.000
_cell.angle_alpha   90.00
_cell.angle_beta   90.00
_cell.angle_gamma   90.00
#
_symmetry.space_group_name_H-M   'P 1'
#
loop_
_entity.id
_entity.type
_entity.pdbx_description
1 polymer ?
#
loop_
_entity_poly.entity_id
_entity_poly.type
_entity_poly.pdbx_seq_one_letter_code
_entity_poly.pdbx_strand_id
1 'polypeptide(L)'
;HNGSKTKKIILTSGEFKKYEKPFVWVGIAGKYFEELLIPADTTTMNASYYSSKIEANNYANAQAIVERRAFAESDVQDTYYFYFGPRNEKDLKVYNVAENNAWGFGGKRLTDSLQSSGWLSWLEVILKWCLEMIHKVVKNWGVAIIIMTILLKVLLFPLSKKQSLGTLKMQQLQPKMQELQEKYKDNQQKLQAETAKLYQESGYNPASGCLPMIFQFLLLFAMYNLFNNYFEFRGAS
;
A
#
# COMPACT_ATOMS: atom_id res chain seq x y z
N HIS A 1 -13.35 -8.11 8.23
CA HIS A 1 -13.68 -9.01 7.10
C HIS A 1 -15.08 -9.57 7.25
N ASN A 2 -15.90 -9.51 6.21
CA ASN A 2 -17.31 -9.95 6.22
C ASN A 2 -17.57 -11.23 5.38
N GLY A 3 -16.54 -12.03 5.15
CA GLY A 3 -16.61 -13.25 4.32
C GLY A 3 -16.25 -13.01 2.85
N SER A 4 -16.59 -11.85 2.27
CA SER A 4 -16.29 -11.55 0.87
C SER A 4 -15.25 -10.43 0.70
N LYS A 5 -15.29 -9.43 1.57
CA LYS A 5 -14.43 -8.24 1.47
C LYS A 5 -13.82 -7.88 2.83
N THR A 6 -12.56 -7.48 2.80
CA THR A 6 -11.89 -6.88 3.95
C THR A 6 -11.97 -5.36 3.83
N LYS A 7 -12.38 -4.70 4.91
CA LYS A 7 -12.37 -3.24 5.00
C LYS A 7 -11.33 -2.82 6.01
N LYS A 8 -10.33 -2.09 5.56
CA LYS A 8 -9.36 -1.42 6.43
C LYS A 8 -9.97 -0.12 6.93
N ILE A 9 -9.95 0.07 8.24
CA ILE A 9 -10.42 1.27 8.91
C ILE A 9 -9.19 1.98 9.48
N ILE A 10 -8.99 3.22 9.06
CA ILE A 10 -7.96 4.09 9.63
C ILE A 10 -8.68 5.01 10.61
N LEU A 11 -8.22 5.02 11.85
CA LEU A 11 -8.76 5.85 12.91
C LEU A 11 -7.80 7.00 13.20
N THR A 12 -8.35 8.18 13.38
CA THR A 12 -7.64 9.34 13.91
C THR A 12 -7.75 9.37 15.43
N SER A 13 -6.90 10.15 16.08
CA SER A 13 -6.90 10.27 17.54
C SER A 13 -8.29 10.63 18.09
N GLY A 14 -8.80 9.81 19.01
CA GLY A 14 -10.12 10.01 19.63
C GLY A 14 -11.31 9.68 18.72
N GLU A 15 -11.10 9.12 17.53
CA GLU A 15 -12.17 8.74 16.65
C GLU A 15 -12.81 7.42 17.04
N PHE A 16 -14.15 7.36 17.01
CA PHE A 16 -14.94 6.17 17.19
C PHE A 16 -15.75 5.88 15.94
N LYS A 17 -15.62 4.67 15.40
CA LYS A 17 -16.39 4.21 14.24
C LYS A 17 -17.16 2.94 14.57
N LYS A 18 -18.48 3.00 14.42
CA LYS A 18 -19.36 1.85 14.52
C LYS A 18 -19.44 1.13 13.17
N TYR A 19 -19.40 -0.20 13.20
CA TYR A 19 -19.54 -1.04 12.03
C TYR A 19 -20.62 -2.10 12.29
N GLU A 20 -21.81 -1.87 11.81
CA GLU A 20 -23.03 -2.66 12.11
C GLU A 20 -23.29 -3.80 11.11
N LYS A 21 -22.25 -4.32 10.49
CA LYS A 21 -22.37 -5.44 9.54
C LYS A 21 -21.80 -6.71 10.17
N PRO A 22 -22.40 -7.86 9.87
CA PRO A 22 -21.82 -9.15 10.26
C PRO A 22 -20.37 -9.26 9.78
N PHE A 23 -19.54 -9.87 10.59
CA PHE A 23 -18.12 -10.07 10.26
C PHE A 23 -17.71 -11.52 10.57
N VAL A 24 -16.73 -12.00 9.82
CA VAL A 24 -16.11 -13.32 10.02
C VAL A 24 -14.94 -13.21 11.00
N TRP A 25 -14.20 -12.13 10.93
CA TRP A 25 -13.17 -11.76 11.88
C TRP A 25 -12.99 -10.24 11.90
N VAL A 26 -12.51 -9.76 13.01
CA VAL A 26 -12.13 -8.37 13.24
C VAL A 26 -10.73 -8.34 13.83
N GLY A 27 -9.95 -7.31 13.53
CA GLY A 27 -8.60 -7.23 14.06
C GLY A 27 -8.06 -5.83 14.18
N ILE A 28 -7.02 -5.73 14.96
CA ILE A 28 -6.19 -4.55 15.12
C ILE A 28 -4.82 -4.87 14.55
N ALA A 29 -4.35 -4.04 13.66
CA ALA A 29 -3.08 -4.24 13.01
C ALA A 29 -2.13 -3.06 13.26
N GLY A 30 -0.99 -3.36 13.84
CA GLY A 30 0.17 -2.49 13.84
C GLY A 30 0.96 -2.62 12.53
N LYS A 31 2.19 -2.12 12.55
CA LYS A 31 3.07 -2.19 11.38
C LYS A 31 3.51 -3.63 11.06
N TYR A 32 3.82 -4.43 12.08
CA TYR A 32 4.45 -5.74 11.95
C TYR A 32 3.70 -6.87 12.63
N PHE A 33 2.85 -6.56 13.58
CA PHE A 33 2.04 -7.50 14.34
C PHE A 33 0.58 -7.14 14.22
N GLU A 34 -0.24 -8.15 14.35
CA GLU A 34 -1.69 -8.00 14.37
C GLU A 34 -2.34 -8.93 15.37
N GLU A 35 -3.49 -8.50 15.81
CA GLU A 35 -4.40 -9.25 16.65
C GLU A 35 -5.69 -9.44 15.88
N LEU A 36 -6.10 -10.69 15.68
CA LEU A 36 -7.36 -11.02 15.04
C LEU A 36 -8.24 -11.78 16.00
N LEU A 37 -9.49 -11.33 16.13
CA LEU A 37 -10.55 -12.02 16.84
C LEU A 37 -11.45 -12.72 15.83
N ILE A 38 -11.60 -14.02 15.98
CA ILE A 38 -12.31 -14.89 15.06
C ILE A 38 -13.39 -15.65 15.85
N PRO A 39 -14.65 -15.24 15.81
CA PRO A 39 -15.72 -16.00 16.46
C PRO A 39 -15.90 -17.35 15.74
N ALA A 40 -16.12 -18.40 16.50
CA ALA A 40 -16.45 -19.72 15.97
C ALA A 40 -17.78 -19.66 15.20
N ASP A 41 -18.77 -19.00 15.78
CA ASP A 41 -20.07 -18.74 15.15
C ASP A 41 -20.23 -17.25 14.87
N THR A 42 -20.37 -16.89 13.60
CA THR A 42 -20.52 -15.50 13.13
C THR A 42 -21.97 -15.02 13.14
N THR A 43 -22.94 -15.91 13.32
CA THR A 43 -24.38 -15.56 13.30
C THR A 43 -24.80 -14.73 14.49
N THR A 44 -24.07 -14.85 15.60
CA THR A 44 -24.35 -14.14 16.85
C THR A 44 -23.74 -12.73 16.92
N MET A 45 -22.84 -12.40 15.99
CA MET A 45 -22.09 -11.12 15.98
C MET A 45 -22.62 -10.18 14.93
N ASN A 46 -23.20 -9.06 15.37
CA ASN A 46 -23.84 -8.11 14.45
C ASN A 46 -23.08 -6.79 14.29
N ALA A 47 -22.28 -6.40 15.27
CA ALA A 47 -21.63 -5.12 15.26
C ALA A 47 -20.20 -5.22 15.81
N SER A 48 -19.32 -4.42 15.29
CA SER A 48 -17.98 -4.21 15.82
C SER A 48 -17.69 -2.72 15.88
N TYR A 49 -17.05 -2.30 16.93
CA TYR A 49 -16.71 -0.92 17.17
C TYR A 49 -15.20 -0.79 17.19
N TYR A 50 -14.69 0.26 16.53
CA TYR A 50 -13.29 0.58 16.55
C TYR A 50 -13.09 1.96 17.13
N SER A 51 -12.16 2.10 18.05
CA SER A 51 -11.72 3.39 18.50
C SER A 51 -10.21 3.44 18.56
N SER A 52 -9.62 4.60 18.34
CA SER A 52 -8.22 4.82 18.61
C SER A 52 -8.04 6.15 19.34
N LYS A 53 -7.08 6.20 20.22
CA LYS A 53 -6.67 7.40 20.93
C LYS A 53 -5.16 7.49 20.90
N ILE A 54 -4.63 8.65 20.58
CA ILE A 54 -3.20 8.93 20.69
C ILE A 54 -3.00 9.58 22.06
N GLU A 55 -2.19 8.97 22.89
CA GLU A 55 -1.85 9.51 24.20
C GLU A 55 -0.75 10.58 24.09
N ALA A 56 -0.54 11.36 25.16
CA ALA A 56 0.40 12.47 25.20
C ALA A 56 1.85 12.12 24.80
N ASN A 57 2.20 10.83 24.89
CA ASN A 57 3.54 10.31 24.54
C ASN A 57 3.63 9.74 23.10
N ASN A 58 2.71 10.09 22.21
CA ASN A 58 2.62 9.60 20.82
C ASN A 58 2.40 8.09 20.66
N TYR A 59 1.88 7.41 21.65
CA TYR A 59 1.44 6.02 21.51
C TYR A 59 0.02 5.96 20.95
N ALA A 60 -0.15 5.26 19.83
CA ALA A 60 -1.47 4.97 19.31
C ALA A 60 -2.07 3.79 20.11
N ASN A 61 -3.23 4.00 20.71
CA ASN A 61 -4.03 2.96 21.30
C ASN A 61 -5.25 2.70 20.41
N ALA A 62 -5.36 1.47 19.89
CA ALA A 62 -6.50 1.04 19.11
C ALA A 62 -7.26 -0.06 19.88
N GLN A 63 -8.58 0.06 19.90
CA GLN A 63 -9.47 -0.91 20.54
C GLN A 63 -10.52 -1.38 19.53
N ALA A 64 -10.79 -2.68 19.52
CA ALA A 64 -11.90 -3.28 18.82
C ALA A 64 -12.89 -3.81 19.86
N ILE A 65 -14.11 -3.31 19.81
CA ILE A 65 -15.20 -3.75 20.67
C ILE A 65 -16.16 -4.56 19.81
N VAL A 66 -16.48 -5.77 20.24
CA VAL A 66 -17.38 -6.66 19.56
C VAL A 66 -18.67 -6.78 20.38
N GLU A 67 -19.78 -6.55 19.75
CA GLU A 67 -21.10 -6.69 20.35
C GLU A 67 -21.77 -7.97 19.88
N ARG A 68 -22.28 -8.72 20.80
CA ARG A 68 -23.15 -9.85 20.56
C ARG A 68 -24.62 -9.42 20.58
N ARG A 69 -25.46 -10.11 19.82
CA ARG A 69 -26.91 -9.98 19.97
C ARG A 69 -27.38 -10.35 21.37
N ALA A 70 -28.40 -9.66 21.84
CA ALA A 70 -29.09 -10.07 23.06
C ALA A 70 -29.60 -11.51 22.91
N PHE A 71 -29.47 -12.28 23.96
CA PHE A 71 -29.94 -13.65 24.05
C PHE A 71 -31.09 -13.78 25.02
N ALA A 72 -32.00 -14.71 24.74
CA ALA A 72 -33.13 -15.00 25.61
C ALA A 72 -32.95 -16.26 26.46
N GLU A 73 -31.89 -17.02 26.20
CA GLU A 73 -31.57 -18.27 26.88
C GLU A 73 -30.74 -18.04 28.13
N SER A 74 -30.94 -18.90 29.16
CA SER A 74 -30.22 -18.78 30.42
C SER A 74 -28.75 -19.19 30.35
N ASP A 75 -28.43 -20.11 29.44
CA ASP A 75 -27.10 -20.65 29.24
C ASP A 75 -26.62 -20.41 27.80
N VAL A 76 -25.60 -19.62 27.66
CA VAL A 76 -25.01 -19.31 26.37
C VAL A 76 -23.51 -19.50 26.40
N GLN A 77 -23.01 -20.31 25.50
CA GLN A 77 -21.56 -20.54 25.34
C GLN A 77 -21.10 -20.00 23.99
N ASP A 78 -20.15 -19.06 24.03
CA ASP A 78 -19.49 -18.55 22.84
C ASP A 78 -18.03 -18.99 22.82
N THR A 79 -17.55 -19.36 21.66
CA THR A 79 -16.14 -19.69 21.44
C THR A 79 -15.50 -18.65 20.55
N TYR A 80 -14.42 -18.08 21.02
CA TYR A 80 -13.62 -17.10 20.30
C TYR A 80 -12.20 -17.62 20.15
N TYR A 81 -11.63 -17.38 18.97
CA TYR A 81 -10.23 -17.65 18.71
C TYR A 81 -9.51 -16.33 18.53
N PHE A 82 -8.29 -16.27 19.03
CA PHE A 82 -7.43 -15.10 18.90
C PHE A 82 -6.16 -15.50 18.17
N TYR A 83 -5.80 -14.73 17.17
CA TYR A 83 -4.49 -14.78 16.57
C TYR A 83 -3.69 -13.57 17.03
N PHE A 84 -2.56 -13.80 17.66
CA PHE A 84 -1.57 -12.80 18.04
C PHE A 84 -0.26 -13.16 17.35
N GLY A 85 0.16 -12.41 16.38
CA GLY A 85 1.34 -12.80 15.64
C GLY A 85 1.82 -11.78 14.62
N PRO A 86 2.90 -12.16 13.91
CA PRO A 86 3.44 -11.32 12.86
C PRO A 86 2.49 -11.23 11.66
N ARG A 87 2.50 -10.07 11.03
CA ARG A 87 1.79 -9.84 9.76
C ARG A 87 2.57 -10.46 8.60
N ASN A 88 2.60 -11.78 8.58
CA ASN A 88 3.35 -12.56 7.61
C ASN A 88 2.41 -13.50 6.86
N GLU A 89 2.47 -13.50 5.55
CA GLU A 89 1.64 -14.33 4.69
C GLU A 89 1.86 -15.83 4.93
N LYS A 90 3.12 -16.22 5.19
CA LYS A 90 3.48 -17.61 5.44
C LYS A 90 2.79 -18.16 6.68
N ASP A 91 2.79 -17.39 7.76
CA ASP A 91 2.21 -17.81 9.03
C ASP A 91 0.68 -17.83 8.96
N LEU A 92 0.07 -16.82 8.33
CA LEU A 92 -1.39 -16.74 8.19
C LEU A 92 -1.96 -17.77 7.21
N LYS A 93 -1.22 -18.18 6.19
CA LYS A 93 -1.65 -19.23 5.24
C LYS A 93 -1.87 -20.58 5.91
N VAL A 94 -1.11 -20.89 6.95
CA VAL A 94 -1.29 -22.14 7.71
C VAL A 94 -2.71 -22.28 8.25
N TYR A 95 -3.34 -21.17 8.62
CA TYR A 95 -4.70 -21.15 9.16
C TYR A 95 -5.80 -21.16 8.08
N ASN A 96 -5.47 -20.92 6.82
CA ASN A 96 -6.45 -20.94 5.74
C ASN A 96 -6.78 -22.35 5.24
N VAL A 97 -5.92 -23.32 5.49
CA VAL A 97 -6.07 -24.69 5.04
C VAL A 97 -6.56 -25.56 6.21
N ALA A 98 -7.77 -26.13 6.08
CA ALA A 98 -8.37 -26.95 7.14
C ALA A 98 -7.49 -28.14 7.53
N GLU A 99 -6.73 -28.70 6.60
CA GLU A 99 -5.85 -29.85 6.82
C GLU A 99 -4.66 -29.55 7.74
N ASN A 100 -4.26 -28.28 7.84
CA ASN A 100 -3.05 -27.86 8.57
C ASN A 100 -3.34 -27.20 9.91
N ASN A 101 -4.60 -27.09 10.32
CA ASN A 101 -4.93 -26.52 11.62
C ASN A 101 -6.12 -27.23 12.28
N ALA A 102 -6.00 -27.43 13.60
CA ALA A 102 -7.02 -28.09 14.39
C ALA A 102 -8.32 -27.25 14.56
N TRP A 103 -8.29 -25.98 14.22
CA TRP A 103 -9.41 -25.06 14.46
C TRP A 103 -10.31 -24.84 13.24
N GLY A 104 -9.94 -25.39 12.08
CA GLY A 104 -10.82 -25.37 10.90
C GLY A 104 -11.14 -23.98 10.36
N PHE A 105 -10.16 -23.05 10.34
CA PHE A 105 -10.35 -21.70 9.79
C PHE A 105 -10.36 -21.64 8.26
N GLY A 106 -10.47 -22.79 7.62
CA GLY A 106 -10.62 -22.86 6.17
C GLY A 106 -11.74 -21.92 5.69
N GLY A 107 -11.44 -21.11 4.69
CA GLY A 107 -12.38 -20.12 4.13
C GLY A 107 -12.53 -18.82 4.91
N LYS A 108 -11.97 -18.66 6.10
CA LYS A 108 -12.01 -17.38 6.85
C LYS A 108 -11.03 -16.33 6.33
N ARG A 109 -10.11 -16.70 5.44
CA ARG A 109 -9.22 -15.80 4.69
C ARG A 109 -8.46 -14.82 5.58
N LEU A 110 -7.75 -15.31 6.61
CA LEU A 110 -6.98 -14.48 7.53
C LEU A 110 -5.90 -13.66 6.82
N THR A 111 -5.36 -14.18 5.72
CA THR A 111 -4.38 -13.48 4.87
C THR A 111 -4.90 -12.16 4.28
N ASP A 112 -6.22 -11.96 4.25
CA ASP A 112 -6.80 -10.70 3.79
C ASP A 112 -6.51 -9.52 4.74
N SER A 113 -6.06 -9.79 5.96
CA SER A 113 -5.58 -8.76 6.89
C SER A 113 -4.33 -8.03 6.38
N LEU A 114 -3.55 -8.71 5.53
CA LEU A 114 -2.31 -8.18 4.94
C LEU A 114 -2.56 -7.24 3.76
N GLN A 115 -3.79 -7.17 3.24
CA GLN A 115 -4.06 -6.37 2.05
C GLN A 115 -3.69 -4.91 2.28
N SER A 116 -2.77 -4.41 1.46
CA SER A 116 -2.50 -2.98 1.38
C SER A 116 -3.68 -2.30 0.68
N SER A 117 -4.35 -1.41 1.37
CA SER A 117 -5.46 -0.64 0.81
C SER A 117 -4.92 0.61 0.13
N GLY A 118 -4.33 0.47 -1.04
CA GLY A 118 -3.82 1.59 -1.79
C GLY A 118 -4.06 1.41 -3.29
N TRP A 119 -4.20 2.50 -4.03
CA TRP A 119 -4.32 2.47 -5.48
C TRP A 119 -3.07 1.90 -6.17
N LEU A 120 -1.92 1.85 -5.45
CA LEU A 120 -0.65 1.27 -5.89
C LEU A 120 -0.46 -0.19 -5.46
N SER A 121 -1.43 -0.81 -4.78
CA SER A 121 -1.29 -2.19 -4.27
C SER A 121 -0.97 -3.22 -5.35
N TRP A 122 -1.51 -3.04 -6.56
CA TRP A 122 -1.20 -3.90 -7.70
C TRP A 122 0.30 -3.88 -8.06
N LEU A 123 0.93 -2.70 -7.99
CA LEU A 123 2.36 -2.54 -8.27
C LEU A 123 3.20 -3.15 -7.15
N GLU A 124 2.80 -2.96 -5.89
CA GLU A 124 3.44 -3.59 -4.74
C GLU A 124 3.44 -5.12 -4.84
N VAL A 125 2.32 -5.72 -5.26
CA VAL A 125 2.21 -7.17 -5.46
C VAL A 125 3.16 -7.67 -6.54
N ILE A 126 3.27 -6.97 -7.66
CA ILE A 126 4.21 -7.32 -8.75
C ILE A 126 5.66 -7.22 -8.25
N LEU A 127 6.01 -6.12 -7.58
CA LEU A 127 7.36 -5.91 -7.07
C LEU A 127 7.72 -6.95 -6.00
N LYS A 128 6.78 -7.27 -5.11
CA LYS A 128 6.93 -8.34 -4.11
C LYS A 128 7.20 -9.67 -4.77
N TRP A 129 6.38 -10.06 -5.74
CA TRP A 129 6.55 -11.31 -6.47
C TRP A 129 7.90 -11.41 -7.18
N CYS A 130 8.34 -10.35 -7.87
CA CYS A 130 9.65 -10.29 -8.50
C CYS A 130 10.78 -10.46 -7.48
N LEU A 131 10.69 -9.78 -6.35
CA LEU A 131 11.70 -9.83 -5.29
C LEU A 131 11.79 -11.23 -4.67
N GLU A 132 10.65 -11.88 -4.40
CA GLU A 132 10.58 -13.25 -3.88
C GLU A 132 11.17 -14.27 -4.88
N MET A 133 10.90 -14.10 -6.17
CA MET A 133 11.47 -14.94 -7.22
C MET A 133 13.00 -14.84 -7.26
N ILE A 134 13.55 -13.62 -7.17
CA ILE A 134 14.99 -13.41 -7.12
C ILE A 134 15.58 -14.02 -5.84
N HIS A 135 14.92 -13.80 -4.70
CA HIS A 135 15.38 -14.32 -3.41
C HIS A 135 15.41 -15.85 -3.38
N LYS A 136 14.48 -16.55 -4.02
CA LYS A 136 14.50 -18.01 -4.13
C LYS A 136 15.79 -18.54 -4.78
N VAL A 137 16.38 -17.78 -5.70
CA VAL A 137 17.61 -18.15 -6.39
C VAL A 137 18.84 -17.76 -5.56
N VAL A 138 18.86 -16.54 -5.05
CA VAL A 138 20.05 -15.94 -4.43
C VAL A 138 20.16 -16.22 -2.93
N LYS A 139 19.02 -16.51 -2.27
CA LYS A 139 18.91 -16.80 -0.81
C LYS A 139 19.43 -15.69 0.12
N ASN A 140 19.64 -14.48 -0.40
CA ASN A 140 20.06 -13.31 0.35
C ASN A 140 19.23 -12.10 -0.06
N TRP A 141 18.55 -11.47 0.88
CA TRP A 141 17.66 -10.34 0.61
C TRP A 141 18.40 -9.11 0.10
N GLY A 142 19.59 -8.81 0.63
CA GLY A 142 20.39 -7.68 0.18
C GLY A 142 20.78 -7.79 -1.28
N VAL A 143 21.27 -8.96 -1.69
CA VAL A 143 21.64 -9.23 -3.09
C VAL A 143 20.40 -9.25 -3.98
N ALA A 144 19.27 -9.78 -3.50
CA ALA A 144 18.02 -9.78 -4.24
C ALA A 144 17.54 -8.35 -4.54
N ILE A 145 17.65 -7.42 -3.59
CA ILE A 145 17.32 -6.00 -3.77
C ILE A 145 18.24 -5.36 -4.82
N ILE A 146 19.53 -5.64 -4.80
CA ILE A 146 20.49 -5.11 -5.77
C ILE A 146 20.14 -5.59 -7.18
N ILE A 147 19.91 -6.89 -7.37
CA ILE A 147 19.54 -7.47 -8.66
C ILE A 147 18.21 -6.86 -9.14
N MET A 148 17.21 -6.78 -8.28
CA MET A 148 15.92 -6.16 -8.61
C MET A 148 16.10 -4.71 -9.06
N THR A 149 16.95 -3.94 -8.38
CA THR A 149 17.23 -2.55 -8.73
C THR A 149 17.85 -2.44 -10.11
N ILE A 150 18.79 -3.34 -10.45
CA ILE A 150 19.43 -3.41 -11.77
C ILE A 150 18.39 -3.76 -12.84
N LEU A 151 17.55 -4.77 -12.61
CA LEU A 151 16.48 -5.16 -13.53
C LEU A 151 15.51 -4.02 -13.80
N LEU A 152 15.08 -3.31 -12.76
CA LEU A 152 14.21 -2.14 -12.90
C LEU A 152 14.88 -1.02 -13.69
N LYS A 153 16.18 -0.76 -13.46
CA LYS A 153 16.93 0.23 -14.24
C LYS A 153 17.03 -0.14 -15.72
N VAL A 154 17.30 -1.41 -16.02
CA VAL A 154 17.35 -1.90 -17.40
C VAL A 154 15.98 -1.78 -18.07
N LEU A 155 14.91 -2.18 -17.37
CA LEU A 155 13.54 -2.08 -17.87
C LEU A 155 13.13 -0.63 -18.15
N LEU A 156 13.53 0.29 -17.28
CA LEU A 156 13.20 1.72 -17.38
C LEU A 156 14.19 2.51 -18.26
N PHE A 157 15.26 1.87 -18.73
CA PHE A 157 16.27 2.55 -19.54
C PHE A 157 15.71 3.27 -20.78
N PRO A 158 14.83 2.66 -21.61
CA PRO A 158 14.28 3.35 -22.77
C PRO A 158 13.45 4.59 -22.37
N LEU A 159 12.76 4.53 -21.26
CA LEU A 159 12.00 5.66 -20.71
C LEU A 159 12.93 6.78 -20.22
N SER A 160 13.98 6.43 -19.50
CA SER A 160 15.00 7.37 -19.01
C SER A 160 15.76 8.05 -20.16
N LYS A 161 16.04 7.30 -21.25
CA LYS A 161 16.65 7.87 -22.45
C LYS A 161 15.76 8.94 -23.10
N LYS A 162 14.45 8.67 -23.25
CA LYS A 162 13.50 9.66 -23.75
C LYS A 162 13.43 10.91 -22.88
N GLN A 163 13.45 10.74 -21.55
CA GLN A 163 13.50 11.84 -20.60
C GLN A 163 14.75 12.72 -20.78
N SER A 164 15.93 12.10 -20.86
CA SER A 164 17.20 12.82 -21.04
C SER A 164 17.20 13.61 -22.35
N LEU A 165 16.69 13.04 -23.45
CA LEU A 165 16.56 13.76 -24.72
C LEU A 165 15.58 14.94 -24.62
N GLY A 166 14.47 14.77 -23.89
CA GLY A 166 13.53 15.87 -23.60
C GLY A 166 14.18 17.00 -22.82
N THR A 167 14.98 16.67 -21.80
CA THR A 167 15.72 17.65 -21.00
C THR A 167 16.75 18.42 -21.84
N LEU A 168 17.49 17.72 -22.71
CA LEU A 168 18.45 18.37 -23.62
C LEU A 168 17.75 19.34 -24.59
N LYS A 169 16.60 18.97 -25.15
CA LYS A 169 15.82 19.88 -25.99
C LYS A 169 15.36 21.12 -25.21
N MET A 170 14.91 20.92 -23.96
CA MET A 170 14.52 22.04 -23.10
C MET A 170 15.69 23.00 -22.82
N GLN A 171 16.88 22.47 -22.57
CA GLN A 171 18.10 23.30 -22.38
C GLN A 171 18.45 24.11 -23.63
N GLN A 172 18.28 23.54 -24.84
CA GLN A 172 18.50 24.27 -26.10
C GLN A 172 17.47 25.38 -26.33
N LEU A 173 16.26 25.24 -25.81
CA LEU A 173 15.20 26.24 -25.93
C LEU A 173 15.29 27.35 -24.86
N GLN A 174 16.08 27.12 -23.82
CA GLN A 174 16.19 28.03 -22.68
C GLN A 174 16.58 29.48 -23.07
N PRO A 175 17.60 29.73 -23.94
CA PRO A 175 17.93 31.11 -24.34
C PRO A 175 16.76 31.79 -25.06
N LYS A 176 16.04 31.08 -25.96
CA LYS A 176 14.87 31.65 -26.64
C LYS A 176 13.72 31.95 -25.69
N MET A 177 13.56 31.12 -24.66
CA MET A 177 12.57 31.35 -23.60
C MET A 177 12.90 32.61 -22.80
N GLN A 178 14.18 32.85 -22.48
CA GLN A 178 14.61 34.03 -21.79
C GLN A 178 14.33 35.30 -22.61
N GLU A 179 14.65 35.27 -23.91
CA GLU A 179 14.32 36.39 -24.84
C GLU A 179 12.81 36.68 -24.87
N LEU A 180 11.98 35.66 -24.92
CA LEU A 180 10.52 35.82 -24.88
C LEU A 180 10.05 36.41 -23.53
N GLN A 181 10.62 35.96 -22.43
CA GLN A 181 10.30 36.46 -21.10
C GLN A 181 10.68 37.95 -20.94
N GLU A 182 11.82 38.35 -21.48
CA GLU A 182 12.23 39.74 -21.46
C GLU A 182 11.35 40.61 -22.37
N LYS A 183 11.02 40.11 -23.57
CA LYS A 183 10.23 40.83 -24.56
C LYS A 183 8.77 41.05 -24.14
N TYR A 184 8.20 40.11 -23.41
CA TYR A 184 6.77 40.09 -23.03
C TYR A 184 6.57 40.20 -21.51
N LYS A 185 7.49 40.84 -20.79
CA LYS A 185 7.46 41.01 -19.33
C LYS A 185 6.11 41.50 -18.80
N ASP A 186 5.51 42.45 -19.53
CA ASP A 186 4.29 43.12 -19.08
C ASP A 186 3.00 42.50 -19.67
N ASN A 187 3.13 41.45 -20.48
CA ASN A 187 1.99 40.79 -21.11
C ASN A 187 2.06 39.28 -21.00
N GLN A 188 1.55 38.77 -19.89
CA GLN A 188 1.59 37.33 -19.60
C GLN A 188 0.80 36.47 -20.59
N GLN A 189 -0.29 36.99 -21.18
CA GLN A 189 -1.07 36.25 -22.17
C GLN A 189 -0.27 36.05 -23.46
N LYS A 190 0.41 37.10 -23.95
CA LYS A 190 1.30 37.00 -25.11
C LYS A 190 2.49 36.09 -24.82
N LEU A 191 3.08 36.15 -23.64
CA LEU A 191 4.19 35.29 -23.24
C LEU A 191 3.78 33.82 -23.30
N GLN A 192 2.60 33.44 -22.77
CA GLN A 192 2.09 32.07 -22.81
C GLN A 192 1.83 31.61 -24.26
N ALA A 193 1.22 32.47 -25.08
CA ALA A 193 0.93 32.15 -26.49
C ALA A 193 2.22 31.91 -27.30
N GLU A 194 3.21 32.80 -27.17
CA GLU A 194 4.49 32.68 -27.89
C GLU A 194 5.36 31.52 -27.36
N THR A 195 5.29 31.24 -26.04
CA THR A 195 5.94 30.06 -25.44
C THR A 195 5.33 28.76 -25.99
N ALA A 196 4.00 28.69 -26.08
CA ALA A 196 3.30 27.53 -26.64
C ALA A 196 3.69 27.31 -28.11
N LYS A 197 3.78 28.41 -28.88
CA LYS A 197 4.20 28.41 -30.29
C LYS A 197 5.65 27.92 -30.45
N LEU A 198 6.56 28.41 -29.60
CA LEU A 198 7.95 27.96 -29.56
C LEU A 198 8.06 26.45 -29.30
N TYR A 199 7.24 25.90 -28.39
CA TYR A 199 7.20 24.46 -28.13
C TYR A 199 6.65 23.68 -29.32
N GLN A 200 5.62 24.17 -29.98
CA GLN A 200 5.06 23.52 -31.19
C GLN A 200 6.07 23.53 -32.34
N GLU A 201 6.70 24.65 -32.63
CA GLU A 201 7.69 24.80 -33.71
C GLU A 201 8.94 23.93 -33.47
N SER A 202 9.36 23.79 -32.23
CA SER A 202 10.51 22.96 -31.83
C SER A 202 10.18 21.46 -31.72
N GLY A 203 8.90 21.08 -31.88
CA GLY A 203 8.43 19.71 -31.64
C GLY A 203 8.70 19.21 -30.23
N TYR A 204 8.76 20.13 -29.26
CA TYR A 204 8.95 19.82 -27.86
C TYR A 204 7.61 19.76 -27.12
N ASN A 205 7.37 18.65 -26.45
CA ASN A 205 6.22 18.51 -25.57
C ASN A 205 6.68 18.55 -24.10
N PRO A 206 6.35 19.58 -23.32
CA PRO A 206 6.78 19.70 -21.92
C PRO A 206 6.31 18.53 -21.06
N ALA A 207 5.16 17.93 -21.38
CA ALA A 207 4.66 16.76 -20.66
C ALA A 207 5.55 15.52 -20.85
N SER A 208 6.30 15.42 -21.96
CA SER A 208 7.18 14.28 -22.21
C SER A 208 8.40 14.24 -21.29
N GLY A 209 8.80 15.38 -20.73
CA GLY A 209 9.91 15.47 -19.77
C GLY A 209 9.52 15.09 -18.34
N CYS A 210 8.31 15.41 -17.90
CA CYS A 210 7.86 15.17 -16.54
C CYS A 210 7.17 13.79 -16.35
N LEU A 211 6.57 13.23 -17.38
CA LEU A 211 5.86 11.96 -17.32
C LEU A 211 6.72 10.78 -16.80
N PRO A 212 7.96 10.58 -17.26
CA PRO A 212 8.84 9.55 -16.72
C PRO A 212 9.18 9.76 -15.24
N MET A 213 9.31 11.01 -14.81
CA MET A 213 9.59 11.35 -13.42
C MET A 213 8.42 10.97 -12.50
N ILE A 214 7.18 11.23 -12.93
CA ILE A 214 5.97 10.81 -12.20
C ILE A 214 5.96 9.29 -12.05
N PHE A 215 6.20 8.56 -13.14
CA PHE A 215 6.26 7.10 -13.10
C PHE A 215 7.34 6.59 -12.14
N GLN A 216 8.51 7.23 -12.12
CA GLN A 216 9.59 6.88 -11.20
C GLN A 216 9.22 7.15 -9.75
N PHE A 217 8.49 8.23 -9.45
CA PHE A 217 7.96 8.49 -8.11
C PHE A 217 6.94 7.43 -7.69
N LEU A 218 6.05 7.00 -8.58
CA LEU A 218 5.10 5.94 -8.26
C LEU A 218 5.81 4.64 -7.90
N LEU A 219 6.84 4.28 -8.66
CA LEU A 219 7.65 3.11 -8.39
C LEU A 219 8.42 3.25 -7.07
N LEU A 220 8.97 4.43 -6.78
CA LEU A 220 9.64 4.73 -5.51
C LEU A 220 8.68 4.56 -4.32
N PHE A 221 7.45 5.09 -4.43
CA PHE A 221 6.44 4.93 -3.38
C PHE A 221 6.02 3.48 -3.18
N ALA A 222 5.85 2.72 -4.25
CA ALA A 222 5.52 1.29 -4.16
C ALA A 222 6.66 0.50 -3.50
N MET A 223 7.91 0.78 -3.86
CA MET A 223 9.10 0.18 -3.23
C MET A 223 9.22 0.58 -1.75
N TYR A 224 8.99 1.85 -1.44
CA TYR A 224 9.00 2.32 -0.06
C TYR A 224 7.95 1.60 0.80
N ASN A 225 6.72 1.48 0.29
CA ASN A 225 5.65 0.76 0.98
C ASN A 225 5.99 -0.73 1.15
N LEU A 226 6.52 -1.36 0.09
CA LEU A 226 6.97 -2.74 0.15
C LEU A 226 8.02 -2.92 1.24
N PHE A 227 9.10 -2.16 1.24
CA PHE A 227 10.17 -2.30 2.23
C PHE A 227 9.73 -1.97 3.66
N ASN A 228 8.81 -1.02 3.80
CA ASN A 228 8.31 -0.64 5.12
C ASN A 228 7.41 -1.70 5.75
N ASN A 229 6.65 -2.43 4.93
CA ASN A 229 5.61 -3.35 5.40
C ASN A 229 6.00 -4.83 5.29
N TYR A 230 7.14 -5.13 4.64
CA TYR A 230 7.55 -6.51 4.42
C TYR A 230 8.30 -7.06 5.63
N PHE A 231 7.65 -8.00 6.32
CA PHE A 231 8.15 -8.56 7.57
C PHE A 231 9.45 -9.38 7.38
N GLU A 232 9.60 -10.06 6.24
CA GLU A 232 10.71 -10.96 5.95
C GLU A 232 12.09 -10.28 5.89
N PHE A 233 12.12 -8.95 5.74
CA PHE A 233 13.37 -8.20 5.85
C PHE A 233 13.89 -8.07 7.29
N ARG A 234 13.03 -8.35 8.28
CA ARG A 234 13.44 -8.33 9.69
C ARG A 234 14.14 -9.64 10.05
N GLY A 235 15.36 -9.51 10.52
CA GLY A 235 16.21 -10.68 10.85
C GLY A 235 16.88 -11.33 9.65
N ALA A 236 16.80 -10.71 8.47
CA ALA A 236 17.64 -11.08 7.34
C ALA A 236 19.09 -10.65 7.62
N SER A 237 19.91 -11.60 7.99
CA SER A 237 21.38 -11.44 8.14
C SER A 237 22.07 -11.71 6.83
#